data_360519b39bee598a7d037506b4827cdf
#
_entry.id   360519b39bee598a7d037506b4827cdf
#
_cell.length_a   1.000
_cell.length_b   1.000
_cell.length_c   1.000
_cell.angle_alpha   90.00
_cell.angle_beta   90.00
_cell.angle_gamma   90.00
#
_symmetry.space_group_name_H-M   'P 1'
#
loop_
_entity.id
_entity.type
_entity.pdbx_description
1 polymer ?
#
loop_
_entity_poly.entity_id
_entity_poly.type
_entity_poly.pdbx_seq_one_letter_code
_entity_poly.pdbx_strand_id
1 'polypeptide(L)'
;MSPQSAKSKVIVPTIDAHQHFWDLEEHFDYRWLEKPEHKLIHQSFMPEHLKPRLDEAGIQYSIFVQTQHTVEENRWALRLADENPYIAGVVGWVNLVGLDCEAQVVHFKSHPKFVGVRHITQDEPDDNFIVRDDVLNGLRILEKHQVPFDLLFYVKHLKHVTRLVKHCPNLKMVIDHLAKPEIKLQRMDNWRVNFRLAATFPNVYCKLSGMVTEAVWDNWSADDLRPYIEMALEFFGPERCMFGSDWPVCELAGSYADVHAAAVECLKTLSPTEQDAVFGGTAVRFYGLGDAQLG
;
A
#
# COMPACT_ATOMS: atom_id res chain seq x y z
N MET A 1 10.92 46.96 -14.88
CA MET A 1 11.33 45.71 -14.19
C MET A 1 10.09 45.18 -13.50
N SER A 2 9.45 44.16 -14.09
CA SER A 2 8.27 43.51 -13.48
C SER A 2 8.75 42.56 -12.39
N PRO A 3 8.09 42.48 -11.21
CA PRO A 3 8.46 41.53 -10.18
C PRO A 3 8.12 40.11 -10.68
N GLN A 4 9.13 39.26 -10.78
CA GLN A 4 8.91 37.83 -10.94
C GLN A 4 8.10 37.34 -9.74
N SER A 5 6.87 36.90 -10.02
CA SER A 5 6.03 36.16 -9.06
C SER A 5 6.80 34.94 -8.57
N ALA A 6 7.25 34.96 -7.32
CA ALA A 6 7.74 33.77 -6.65
C ALA A 6 6.60 32.76 -6.63
N LYS A 7 6.70 31.72 -7.46
CA LYS A 7 5.79 30.56 -7.37
C LYS A 7 5.94 30.02 -5.96
N SER A 8 4.88 30.07 -5.15
CA SER A 8 4.84 29.40 -3.86
C SER A 8 5.22 27.94 -4.09
N LYS A 9 6.24 27.45 -3.38
CA LYS A 9 6.62 26.02 -3.43
C LYS A 9 5.42 25.26 -2.92
N VAL A 10 4.79 24.46 -3.78
CA VAL A 10 3.71 23.56 -3.36
C VAL A 10 4.34 22.58 -2.36
N ILE A 11 3.90 22.63 -1.12
CA ILE A 11 4.35 21.70 -0.10
C ILE A 11 3.64 20.37 -0.39
N VAL A 12 4.43 19.34 -0.71
CA VAL A 12 3.91 17.98 -0.90
C VAL A 12 3.71 17.37 0.48
N PRO A 13 2.50 16.89 0.85
CA PRO A 13 2.29 16.25 2.13
C PRO A 13 3.05 14.93 2.22
N THR A 14 3.59 14.63 3.41
CA THR A 14 4.21 13.33 3.68
C THR A 14 3.14 12.31 4.09
N ILE A 15 3.15 11.14 3.44
CA ILE A 15 2.11 10.11 3.58
C ILE A 15 2.75 8.73 3.77
N ASP A 16 2.34 8.03 4.82
CA ASP A 16 2.49 6.58 4.93
C ASP A 16 1.36 5.92 4.14
N ALA A 17 1.66 5.37 2.97
CA ALA A 17 0.67 4.84 2.04
C ALA A 17 0.24 3.39 2.34
N HIS A 18 0.70 2.81 3.46
CA HIS A 18 0.35 1.44 3.83
C HIS A 18 0.50 1.19 5.32
N GLN A 19 -0.61 1.21 6.05
CA GLN A 19 -0.67 0.80 7.45
C GLN A 19 -2.02 0.12 7.73
N HIS A 20 -2.11 -0.55 8.88
CA HIS A 20 -3.28 -1.27 9.31
C HIS A 20 -3.68 -0.88 10.74
N PHE A 21 -4.97 -1.05 11.03
CA PHE A 21 -5.48 -1.13 12.40
C PHE A 21 -6.23 -2.43 12.57
N TRP A 22 -6.29 -2.93 13.77
CA TRP A 22 -7.19 -4.00 14.17
C TRP A 22 -7.48 -3.91 15.66
N ASP A 23 -8.68 -4.32 16.02
CA ASP A 23 -9.14 -4.40 17.40
C ASP A 23 -9.60 -5.83 17.69
N LEU A 24 -8.96 -6.51 18.63
CA LEU A 24 -9.30 -7.87 19.00
C LEU A 24 -10.66 -7.98 19.71
N GLU A 25 -11.24 -6.85 20.16
CA GLU A 25 -12.60 -6.80 20.71
C GLU A 25 -13.68 -6.75 19.62
N GLU A 26 -13.32 -6.39 18.38
CA GLU A 26 -14.22 -6.44 17.23
C GLU A 26 -14.41 -7.88 16.73
N HIS A 27 -15.58 -8.14 16.13
CA HIS A 27 -15.96 -9.49 15.66
C HIS A 27 -15.40 -9.83 14.27
N PHE A 28 -14.12 -9.49 14.02
CA PHE A 28 -13.43 -9.84 12.79
C PHE A 28 -12.59 -11.11 12.94
N ASP A 29 -12.17 -11.71 11.83
CA ASP A 29 -11.36 -12.92 11.84
C ASP A 29 -9.87 -12.60 11.95
N TYR A 30 -9.34 -12.63 13.15
CA TYR A 30 -7.94 -12.40 13.45
C TYR A 30 -7.12 -13.67 13.72
N ARG A 31 -7.60 -14.85 13.29
CA ARG A 31 -6.88 -16.13 13.48
C ARG A 31 -5.46 -16.14 12.92
N TRP A 32 -5.17 -15.30 11.93
CA TRP A 32 -3.82 -15.14 11.39
C TRP A 32 -2.84 -14.56 12.44
N LEU A 33 -3.33 -13.80 13.43
CA LEU A 33 -2.52 -13.26 14.53
C LEU A 33 -2.17 -14.31 15.59
N GLU A 34 -2.90 -15.44 15.64
CA GLU A 34 -2.69 -16.50 16.63
C GLU A 34 -1.42 -17.33 16.37
N LYS A 35 -0.77 -17.13 15.22
CA LYS A 35 0.48 -17.82 14.89
C LYS A 35 1.57 -17.44 15.90
N PRO A 36 2.39 -18.42 16.36
CA PRO A 36 3.44 -18.16 17.35
C PRO A 36 4.40 -17.03 16.96
N GLU A 37 4.73 -16.91 15.68
CA GLU A 37 5.59 -15.87 15.14
C GLU A 37 4.95 -14.48 15.17
N HIS A 38 3.61 -14.38 15.27
CA HIS A 38 2.88 -13.11 15.31
C HIS A 38 2.60 -12.62 16.74
N LYS A 39 3.18 -13.25 17.76
CA LYS A 39 2.91 -12.94 19.18
C LYS A 39 3.09 -11.45 19.52
N LEU A 40 4.06 -10.76 18.91
CA LEU A 40 4.32 -9.35 19.16
C LEU A 40 3.19 -8.44 18.70
N ILE A 41 2.47 -8.85 17.65
CA ILE A 41 1.37 -8.08 17.06
C ILE A 41 -0.01 -8.65 17.38
N HIS A 42 -0.10 -9.69 18.25
CA HIS A 42 -1.36 -10.24 18.72
C HIS A 42 -1.94 -9.40 19.87
N GLN A 43 -2.26 -8.16 19.58
CA GLN A 43 -2.91 -7.18 20.45
C GLN A 43 -3.64 -6.16 19.56
N SER A 44 -4.54 -5.34 20.13
CA SER A 44 -5.20 -4.29 19.38
C SER A 44 -4.24 -3.16 19.04
N PHE A 45 -4.32 -2.69 17.79
CA PHE A 45 -3.57 -1.54 17.28
C PHE A 45 -4.54 -0.55 16.66
N MET A 46 -4.64 0.63 17.28
CA MET A 46 -5.63 1.64 16.99
C MET A 46 -4.96 2.98 16.57
N PRO A 47 -5.73 3.96 16.07
CA PRO A 47 -5.19 5.23 15.63
C PRO A 47 -4.30 5.95 16.64
N GLU A 48 -4.66 5.94 17.91
CA GLU A 48 -3.86 6.56 19.00
C GLU A 48 -2.48 5.93 19.20
N HIS A 49 -2.31 4.67 18.76
CA HIS A 49 -1.02 4.00 18.80
C HIS A 49 -0.10 4.41 17.63
N LEU A 50 -0.68 4.70 16.44
CA LEU A 50 0.08 5.11 15.27
C LEU A 50 0.48 6.58 15.30
N LYS A 51 -0.45 7.47 15.72
CA LYS A 51 -0.24 8.93 15.62
C LYS A 51 1.09 9.42 16.19
N PRO A 52 1.53 9.00 17.40
CA PRO A 52 2.83 9.42 17.94
C PRO A 52 4.01 9.00 17.05
N ARG A 53 3.94 7.84 16.40
CA ARG A 53 4.98 7.32 15.51
C ARG A 53 5.09 8.14 14.22
N LEU A 54 3.94 8.53 13.66
CA LEU A 54 3.89 9.44 12.51
C LEU A 54 4.52 10.80 12.86
N ASP A 55 4.15 11.36 14.02
CA ASP A 55 4.66 12.66 14.47
C ASP A 55 6.18 12.64 14.65
N GLU A 56 6.72 11.60 15.26
CA GLU A 56 8.17 11.41 15.42
C GLU A 56 8.89 11.29 14.08
N ALA A 57 8.30 10.61 13.11
CA ALA A 57 8.85 10.45 11.77
C ALA A 57 8.61 11.67 10.85
N GLY A 58 7.82 12.67 11.27
CA GLY A 58 7.45 13.82 10.44
C GLY A 58 6.48 13.47 9.31
N ILE A 59 5.75 12.38 9.44
CA ILE A 59 4.69 11.94 8.50
C ILE A 59 3.37 12.58 8.89
N GLN A 60 2.74 13.26 7.95
CA GLN A 60 1.52 14.04 8.20
C GLN A 60 0.25 13.19 8.12
N TYR A 61 0.21 12.25 7.17
CA TYR A 61 -0.98 11.46 6.86
C TYR A 61 -0.65 9.98 6.70
N SER A 62 -1.69 9.14 6.79
CA SER A 62 -1.59 7.72 6.50
C SER A 62 -2.77 7.21 5.67
N ILE A 63 -2.55 6.08 4.98
CA ILE A 63 -3.59 5.32 4.30
C ILE A 63 -3.80 4.01 5.04
N PHE A 64 -5.00 3.81 5.58
CA PHE A 64 -5.41 2.52 6.10
C PHE A 64 -5.62 1.53 4.96
N VAL A 65 -5.11 0.31 5.12
CA VAL A 65 -5.31 -0.79 4.18
C VAL A 65 -6.00 -1.95 4.90
N GLN A 66 -7.04 -2.51 4.28
CA GLN A 66 -7.88 -3.57 4.84
C GLN A 66 -7.08 -4.78 5.33
N THR A 67 -7.61 -5.47 6.36
CA THR A 67 -7.09 -6.73 6.91
C THR A 67 -8.08 -7.88 6.77
N GLN A 68 -9.31 -7.60 6.37
CA GLN A 68 -10.42 -8.54 6.32
C GLN A 68 -11.08 -8.59 4.94
N HIS A 69 -11.67 -9.71 4.58
CA HIS A 69 -12.53 -9.85 3.41
C HIS A 69 -14.00 -9.60 3.77
N THR A 70 -14.28 -8.42 4.35
CA THR A 70 -15.64 -8.03 4.72
C THR A 70 -15.88 -6.54 4.57
N VAL A 71 -17.08 -6.17 4.14
CA VAL A 71 -17.50 -4.76 4.04
C VAL A 71 -17.76 -4.10 5.40
N GLU A 72 -17.90 -4.89 6.46
CA GLU A 72 -18.02 -4.40 7.83
C GLU A 72 -16.73 -3.70 8.27
N GLU A 73 -15.57 -4.23 7.89
CA GLU A 73 -14.29 -3.55 8.15
C GLU A 73 -14.21 -2.21 7.43
N ASN A 74 -14.73 -2.09 6.18
CA ASN A 74 -14.77 -0.80 5.50
C ASN A 74 -15.53 0.25 6.33
N ARG A 75 -16.70 -0.12 6.89
CA ARG A 75 -17.50 0.78 7.71
C ARG A 75 -16.77 1.19 8.99
N TRP A 76 -16.12 0.22 9.62
CA TRP A 76 -15.32 0.46 10.83
C TRP A 76 -14.12 1.37 10.53
N ALA A 77 -13.33 1.07 9.49
CA ALA A 77 -12.17 1.86 9.12
C ALA A 77 -12.52 3.29 8.66
N LEU A 78 -13.65 3.46 7.96
CA LEU A 78 -14.12 4.78 7.57
C LEU A 78 -14.54 5.63 8.76
N ARG A 79 -15.19 5.03 9.80
CA ARG A 79 -15.46 5.74 11.06
C ARG A 79 -14.17 6.19 11.74
N LEU A 80 -13.18 5.30 11.84
CA LEU A 80 -11.86 5.67 12.39
C LEU A 80 -11.22 6.81 11.60
N ALA A 81 -11.33 6.78 10.28
CA ALA A 81 -10.79 7.84 9.43
C ALA A 81 -11.53 9.18 9.61
N ASP A 82 -12.85 9.18 9.85
CA ASP A 82 -13.60 10.39 10.12
C ASP A 82 -13.22 11.02 11.47
N GLU A 83 -12.96 10.20 12.46
CA GLU A 83 -12.56 10.62 13.81
C GLU A 83 -11.09 11.06 13.89
N ASN A 84 -10.26 10.62 12.92
CA ASN A 84 -8.81 10.87 12.89
C ASN A 84 -8.40 11.54 11.58
N PRO A 85 -8.31 12.87 11.51
CA PRO A 85 -8.03 13.62 10.27
C PRO A 85 -6.72 13.23 9.57
N TYR A 86 -5.73 12.72 10.28
CA TYR A 86 -4.47 12.26 9.70
C TYR A 86 -4.61 10.96 8.89
N ILE A 87 -5.72 10.21 9.02
CA ILE A 87 -6.05 9.10 8.14
C ILE A 87 -6.69 9.69 6.88
N ALA A 88 -5.88 9.86 5.84
CA ALA A 88 -6.27 10.49 4.60
C ALA A 88 -7.11 9.60 3.70
N GLY A 89 -7.02 8.27 3.87
CA GLY A 89 -7.79 7.35 3.04
C GLY A 89 -7.86 5.93 3.61
N VAL A 90 -8.84 5.20 3.07
CA VAL A 90 -9.12 3.80 3.37
C VAL A 90 -9.09 3.01 2.06
N VAL A 91 -8.17 2.08 1.95
CA VAL A 91 -8.19 1.01 0.96
C VAL A 91 -8.95 -0.16 1.58
N GLY A 92 -10.21 -0.29 1.18
CA GLY A 92 -11.11 -1.30 1.75
C GLY A 92 -11.19 -2.57 0.91
N TRP A 93 -12.25 -3.33 1.12
CA TRP A 93 -12.54 -4.56 0.39
C TRP A 93 -13.95 -4.52 -0.20
N VAL A 94 -14.12 -5.13 -1.37
CA VAL A 94 -15.42 -5.47 -1.96
C VAL A 94 -15.39 -6.89 -2.47
N ASN A 95 -16.55 -7.56 -2.52
CA ASN A 95 -16.65 -8.90 -3.06
C ASN A 95 -16.56 -8.86 -4.60
N LEU A 96 -15.35 -8.97 -5.14
CA LEU A 96 -15.09 -8.89 -6.58
C LEU A 96 -15.87 -9.92 -7.41
N VAL A 97 -16.26 -11.04 -6.82
CA VAL A 97 -17.01 -12.12 -7.50
C VAL A 97 -18.51 -12.09 -7.17
N GLY A 98 -18.94 -11.16 -6.30
CA GLY A 98 -20.33 -11.03 -5.90
C GLY A 98 -21.18 -10.35 -6.95
N LEU A 99 -22.45 -10.76 -7.04
CA LEU A 99 -23.43 -10.10 -7.92
C LEU A 99 -23.71 -8.64 -7.52
N ASP A 100 -23.41 -8.29 -6.29
CA ASP A 100 -23.55 -6.94 -5.71
C ASP A 100 -22.24 -6.13 -5.70
N CYS A 101 -21.17 -6.62 -6.37
CA CYS A 101 -19.86 -5.96 -6.43
C CYS A 101 -20.00 -4.48 -6.83
N GLU A 102 -20.73 -4.18 -7.91
CA GLU A 102 -20.90 -2.80 -8.36
C GLU A 102 -21.66 -1.93 -7.35
N ALA A 103 -22.68 -2.48 -6.70
CA ALA A 103 -23.42 -1.78 -5.66
C ALA A 103 -22.53 -1.45 -4.46
N GLN A 104 -21.66 -2.39 -4.04
CA GLN A 104 -20.67 -2.16 -2.98
C GLN A 104 -19.68 -1.06 -3.38
N VAL A 105 -19.13 -1.11 -4.59
CA VAL A 105 -18.19 -0.08 -5.10
C VAL A 105 -18.84 1.29 -5.09
N VAL A 106 -20.06 1.44 -5.62
CA VAL A 106 -20.79 2.72 -5.66
C VAL A 106 -21.06 3.23 -4.25
N HIS A 107 -21.50 2.34 -3.35
CA HIS A 107 -21.79 2.68 -1.96
C HIS A 107 -20.55 3.25 -1.26
N PHE A 108 -19.45 2.51 -1.24
CA PHE A 108 -18.26 2.94 -0.50
C PHE A 108 -17.54 4.12 -1.16
N LYS A 109 -17.48 4.19 -2.50
CA LYS A 109 -16.90 5.32 -3.21
C LYS A 109 -17.63 6.66 -2.94
N SER A 110 -18.87 6.63 -2.48
CA SER A 110 -19.57 7.84 -2.07
C SER A 110 -18.95 8.51 -0.83
N HIS A 111 -18.14 7.77 -0.06
CA HIS A 111 -17.38 8.30 1.05
C HIS A 111 -16.04 8.89 0.55
N PRO A 112 -15.72 10.16 0.85
CA PRO A 112 -14.53 10.81 0.28
C PRO A 112 -13.22 10.12 0.65
N LYS A 113 -13.15 9.49 1.83
CA LYS A 113 -11.96 8.77 2.30
C LYS A 113 -11.88 7.31 1.82
N PHE A 114 -12.84 6.78 1.05
CA PHE A 114 -12.69 5.47 0.41
C PHE A 114 -11.92 5.62 -0.91
N VAL A 115 -10.62 5.34 -0.87
CA VAL A 115 -9.68 5.70 -1.95
C VAL A 115 -9.19 4.54 -2.80
N GLY A 116 -9.47 3.29 -2.40
CA GLY A 116 -9.01 2.11 -3.13
C GLY A 116 -9.65 0.82 -2.62
N VAL A 117 -9.34 -0.27 -3.31
CA VAL A 117 -9.76 -1.63 -2.94
C VAL A 117 -8.54 -2.55 -2.94
N ARG A 118 -8.47 -3.46 -1.96
CA ARG A 118 -7.50 -4.56 -1.93
C ARG A 118 -8.21 -5.90 -1.72
N HIS A 119 -7.64 -6.96 -2.28
CA HIS A 119 -7.95 -8.33 -1.95
C HIS A 119 -6.68 -9.05 -1.50
N ILE A 120 -6.74 -9.86 -0.43
CA ILE A 120 -5.59 -10.61 0.09
C ILE A 120 -5.33 -11.82 -0.84
N THR A 121 -4.84 -11.55 -2.03
CA THR A 121 -4.60 -12.55 -3.08
C THR A 121 -3.53 -13.57 -2.67
N GLN A 122 -2.58 -13.15 -1.85
CA GLN A 122 -1.48 -14.03 -1.40
C GLN A 122 -1.96 -15.27 -0.65
N ASP A 123 -3.11 -15.20 0.02
CA ASP A 123 -3.64 -16.27 0.88
C ASP A 123 -4.73 -17.09 0.17
N GLU A 124 -5.04 -16.75 -1.09
CA GLU A 124 -5.98 -17.55 -1.88
C GLU A 124 -5.38 -18.93 -2.20
N PRO A 125 -6.17 -20.01 -2.05
CA PRO A 125 -5.71 -21.36 -2.35
C PRO A 125 -5.33 -21.58 -3.82
N ASP A 126 -5.96 -20.83 -4.74
CA ASP A 126 -5.66 -20.82 -6.16
C ASP A 126 -4.74 -19.68 -6.53
N ASP A 127 -3.50 -19.98 -6.89
CA ASP A 127 -2.51 -18.99 -7.34
C ASP A 127 -2.98 -18.16 -8.55
N ASN A 128 -4.01 -18.64 -9.28
CA ASN A 128 -4.58 -17.95 -10.42
C ASN A 128 -5.88 -17.21 -10.07
N PHE A 129 -6.28 -17.15 -8.80
CA PHE A 129 -7.51 -16.47 -8.35
C PHE A 129 -7.69 -15.11 -9.02
N ILE A 130 -6.69 -14.25 -8.96
CA ILE A 130 -6.77 -12.85 -9.43
C ILE A 130 -7.02 -12.73 -10.95
N VAL A 131 -6.76 -13.78 -11.71
CA VAL A 131 -6.98 -13.81 -13.16
C VAL A 131 -8.14 -14.71 -13.58
N ARG A 132 -8.96 -15.17 -12.66
CA ARG A 132 -10.24 -15.84 -12.96
C ARG A 132 -11.18 -14.85 -13.62
N ASP A 133 -12.01 -15.32 -14.53
CA ASP A 133 -12.89 -14.45 -15.32
C ASP A 133 -13.92 -13.71 -14.45
N ASP A 134 -14.43 -14.33 -13.38
CA ASP A 134 -15.33 -13.69 -12.42
C ASP A 134 -14.64 -12.56 -11.65
N VAL A 135 -13.39 -12.75 -11.22
CA VAL A 135 -12.57 -11.71 -10.55
C VAL A 135 -12.22 -10.59 -11.52
N LEU A 136 -11.82 -10.92 -12.74
CA LEU A 136 -11.52 -9.94 -13.79
C LEU A 136 -12.75 -9.06 -14.10
N ASN A 137 -13.97 -9.60 -14.05
CA ASN A 137 -15.19 -8.81 -14.18
C ASN A 137 -15.36 -7.83 -13.02
N GLY A 138 -15.05 -8.23 -11.78
CA GLY A 138 -15.01 -7.32 -10.62
C GLY A 138 -13.99 -6.20 -10.78
N LEU A 139 -12.79 -6.52 -11.30
CA LEU A 139 -11.77 -5.49 -11.57
C LEU A 139 -12.20 -4.50 -12.65
N ARG A 140 -12.98 -4.93 -13.66
CA ARG A 140 -13.59 -4.01 -14.64
C ARG A 140 -14.59 -3.04 -14.00
N ILE A 141 -15.31 -3.49 -12.97
CA ILE A 141 -16.18 -2.61 -12.20
C ILE A 141 -15.34 -1.54 -11.48
N LEU A 142 -14.23 -1.90 -10.85
CA LEU A 142 -13.31 -0.93 -10.26
C LEU A 142 -12.77 0.05 -11.31
N GLU A 143 -12.36 -0.43 -12.48
CA GLU A 143 -11.91 0.41 -13.60
C GLU A 143 -13.00 1.39 -14.04
N LYS A 144 -14.22 0.91 -14.26
CA LYS A 144 -15.41 1.72 -14.64
C LYS A 144 -15.65 2.85 -13.66
N HIS A 145 -15.49 2.58 -12.38
CA HIS A 145 -15.69 3.54 -11.30
C HIS A 145 -14.41 4.28 -10.90
N GLN A 146 -13.28 4.06 -11.58
CA GLN A 146 -11.99 4.69 -11.30
C GLN A 146 -11.53 4.52 -9.83
N VAL A 147 -11.75 3.33 -9.26
CA VAL A 147 -11.27 2.96 -7.92
C VAL A 147 -9.99 2.18 -8.06
N PRO A 148 -8.85 2.68 -7.55
CA PRO A 148 -7.55 1.99 -7.60
C PRO A 148 -7.60 0.62 -6.93
N PHE A 149 -6.72 -0.28 -7.37
CA PHE A 149 -6.61 -1.62 -6.83
C PHE A 149 -5.19 -1.95 -6.34
N ASP A 150 -5.08 -2.35 -5.07
CA ASP A 150 -3.83 -2.75 -4.44
C ASP A 150 -3.61 -4.26 -4.64
N LEU A 151 -2.44 -4.63 -5.20
CA LEU A 151 -2.05 -5.99 -5.54
C LEU A 151 -1.20 -6.58 -4.40
N LEU A 152 -1.83 -7.24 -3.42
CA LEU A 152 -1.10 -7.97 -2.39
C LEU A 152 -0.66 -9.33 -2.94
N PHE A 153 0.56 -9.35 -3.46
CA PHE A 153 1.15 -10.47 -4.19
C PHE A 153 2.38 -11.05 -3.50
N TYR A 154 2.58 -12.35 -3.67
CA TYR A 154 3.91 -12.95 -3.65
C TYR A 154 4.55 -12.91 -5.04
N VAL A 155 5.86 -13.16 -5.11
CA VAL A 155 6.63 -13.23 -6.37
C VAL A 155 5.93 -14.08 -7.44
N LYS A 156 5.34 -15.21 -7.05
CA LYS A 156 4.63 -16.14 -7.96
C LYS A 156 3.44 -15.52 -8.69
N HIS A 157 2.85 -14.46 -8.15
CA HIS A 157 1.67 -13.79 -8.72
C HIS A 157 2.05 -12.68 -9.72
N LEU A 158 3.30 -12.17 -9.71
CA LEU A 158 3.73 -11.09 -10.62
C LEU A 158 3.50 -11.41 -12.11
N LYS A 159 3.58 -12.68 -12.50
CA LYS A 159 3.28 -13.13 -13.87
C LYS A 159 1.88 -12.73 -14.34
N HIS A 160 0.95 -12.49 -13.41
CA HIS A 160 -0.44 -12.15 -13.73
C HIS A 160 -0.64 -10.68 -14.10
N VAL A 161 0.26 -9.77 -13.71
CA VAL A 161 0.12 -8.32 -13.95
C VAL A 161 -0.16 -8.02 -15.43
N THR A 162 0.52 -8.69 -16.35
CA THR A 162 0.29 -8.50 -17.79
C THR A 162 -1.15 -8.81 -18.21
N ARG A 163 -1.74 -9.88 -17.64
CA ARG A 163 -3.14 -10.24 -17.94
C ARG A 163 -4.11 -9.24 -17.33
N LEU A 164 -3.84 -8.78 -16.10
CA LEU A 164 -4.65 -7.77 -15.43
C LEU A 164 -4.68 -6.47 -16.23
N VAL A 165 -3.51 -5.94 -16.63
CA VAL A 165 -3.43 -4.70 -17.43
C VAL A 165 -4.08 -4.84 -18.80
N LYS A 166 -3.91 -5.99 -19.47
CA LYS A 166 -4.61 -6.22 -20.75
C LYS A 166 -6.13 -6.25 -20.60
N HIS A 167 -6.62 -6.70 -19.46
CA HIS A 167 -8.06 -6.81 -19.20
C HIS A 167 -8.64 -5.48 -18.69
N CYS A 168 -7.90 -4.74 -17.88
CA CYS A 168 -8.28 -3.47 -17.27
C CYS A 168 -7.17 -2.41 -17.53
N PRO A 169 -7.04 -1.90 -18.77
CA PRO A 169 -5.90 -1.06 -19.18
C PRO A 169 -5.87 0.34 -18.51
N ASN A 170 -7.00 0.80 -18.00
CA ASN A 170 -7.10 2.10 -17.33
C ASN A 170 -7.21 2.00 -15.80
N LEU A 171 -7.27 0.78 -15.24
CA LEU A 171 -7.27 0.59 -13.80
C LEU A 171 -5.90 0.92 -13.23
N LYS A 172 -5.84 1.89 -12.32
CA LYS A 172 -4.62 2.11 -11.54
C LYS A 172 -4.40 0.95 -10.58
N MET A 173 -3.24 0.34 -10.63
CA MET A 173 -2.86 -0.78 -9.75
C MET A 173 -1.54 -0.45 -9.04
N VAL A 174 -1.41 -0.84 -7.77
CA VAL A 174 -0.16 -0.73 -7.02
C VAL A 174 0.23 -2.08 -6.45
N ILE A 175 1.48 -2.48 -6.66
CA ILE A 175 2.04 -3.70 -6.09
C ILE A 175 2.43 -3.41 -4.64
N ASP A 176 1.76 -4.06 -3.68
CA ASP A 176 2.11 -4.00 -2.27
C ASP A 176 3.45 -4.71 -2.02
N HIS A 177 4.29 -4.13 -1.13
CA HIS A 177 5.50 -4.77 -0.59
C HIS A 177 6.46 -5.31 -1.66
N LEU A 178 6.57 -4.62 -2.81
CA LEU A 178 7.40 -5.08 -3.95
C LEU A 178 7.06 -6.51 -4.40
N ALA A 179 5.85 -7.01 -4.10
CA ALA A 179 5.43 -8.42 -4.23
C ALA A 179 6.26 -9.40 -3.37
N LYS A 180 6.74 -8.94 -2.21
CA LYS A 180 7.44 -9.74 -1.18
C LYS A 180 8.60 -10.56 -1.74
N PRO A 181 9.68 -9.89 -2.23
CA PRO A 181 10.87 -10.57 -2.68
C PRO A 181 11.55 -11.31 -1.52
N GLU A 182 12.26 -12.41 -1.83
CA GLU A 182 12.93 -13.24 -0.82
C GLU A 182 14.21 -12.56 -0.28
N ILE A 183 14.06 -11.43 0.44
CA ILE A 183 15.16 -10.59 0.95
C ILE A 183 16.07 -11.40 1.88
N LYS A 184 15.51 -12.18 2.80
CA LYS A 184 16.24 -13.07 3.71
C LYS A 184 17.21 -14.01 2.96
N LEU A 185 16.87 -14.43 1.75
CA LEU A 185 17.66 -15.35 0.93
C LEU A 185 18.49 -14.62 -0.13
N GLN A 186 18.37 -13.30 -0.21
CA GLN A 186 19.00 -12.45 -1.23
C GLN A 186 18.74 -12.95 -2.67
N ARG A 187 17.55 -13.51 -2.92
CA ARG A 187 17.14 -14.03 -4.22
C ARG A 187 16.36 -13.02 -5.01
N MET A 188 16.82 -12.72 -6.20
CA MET A 188 16.21 -11.71 -7.08
C MET A 188 15.72 -12.24 -8.42
N ASP A 189 16.22 -13.37 -8.92
CA ASP A 189 16.07 -13.78 -10.32
C ASP A 189 14.60 -13.88 -10.77
N ASN A 190 13.79 -14.68 -10.09
CA ASN A 190 12.38 -14.86 -10.44
C ASN A 190 11.55 -13.60 -10.21
N TRP A 191 11.88 -12.84 -9.16
CA TRP A 191 11.24 -11.59 -8.82
C TRP A 191 11.55 -10.51 -9.86
N ARG A 192 12.84 -10.28 -10.14
CA ARG A 192 13.34 -9.21 -11.01
C ARG A 192 12.71 -9.20 -12.39
N VAL A 193 12.60 -10.37 -13.03
CA VAL A 193 12.09 -10.47 -14.41
C VAL A 193 10.63 -10.03 -14.50
N ASN A 194 9.77 -10.58 -13.64
CA ASN A 194 8.33 -10.26 -13.66
C ASN A 194 8.04 -8.88 -13.09
N PHE A 195 8.83 -8.42 -12.11
CA PHE A 195 8.71 -7.10 -11.51
C PHE A 195 9.06 -6.00 -12.54
N ARG A 196 10.16 -6.20 -13.30
CA ARG A 196 10.52 -5.33 -14.42
C ARG A 196 9.43 -5.29 -15.49
N LEU A 197 8.86 -6.45 -15.83
CA LEU A 197 7.77 -6.52 -16.79
C LEU A 197 6.54 -5.75 -16.30
N ALA A 198 6.17 -5.89 -15.03
CA ALA A 198 5.07 -5.13 -14.42
C ALA A 198 5.30 -3.60 -14.52
N ALA A 199 6.54 -3.16 -14.32
CA ALA A 199 6.91 -1.75 -14.38
C ALA A 199 6.80 -1.12 -15.79
N THR A 200 6.75 -1.94 -16.86
CA THR A 200 6.55 -1.42 -18.23
C THR A 200 5.15 -0.85 -18.46
N PHE A 201 4.19 -1.17 -17.58
CA PHE A 201 2.82 -0.66 -17.68
C PHE A 201 2.67 0.65 -16.89
N PRO A 202 2.24 1.74 -17.53
CA PRO A 202 2.23 3.07 -16.90
C PRO A 202 1.20 3.23 -15.77
N ASN A 203 0.18 2.36 -15.73
CA ASN A 203 -0.85 2.32 -14.71
C ASN A 203 -0.50 1.40 -13.52
N VAL A 204 0.70 0.81 -13.49
CA VAL A 204 1.20 -0.03 -12.40
C VAL A 204 2.23 0.75 -11.59
N TYR A 205 2.02 0.77 -10.28
CA TYR A 205 2.80 1.45 -9.26
C TYR A 205 3.39 0.43 -8.28
N CYS A 206 4.24 0.86 -7.35
CA CYS A 206 4.85 0.01 -6.36
C CYS A 206 4.88 0.69 -4.98
N LYS A 207 4.55 -0.05 -3.92
CA LYS A 207 4.78 0.36 -2.53
C LYS A 207 6.10 -0.17 -2.03
N LEU A 208 6.94 0.75 -1.55
CA LEU A 208 8.17 0.47 -0.81
C LEU A 208 7.78 0.24 0.66
N SER A 209 7.25 -0.93 0.97
CA SER A 209 6.69 -1.30 2.27
C SER A 209 6.89 -2.79 2.53
N GLY A 210 6.67 -3.28 3.77
CA GLY A 210 6.66 -4.69 4.13
C GLY A 210 7.96 -5.45 3.83
N MET A 211 9.08 -4.75 3.66
CA MET A 211 10.36 -5.38 3.30
C MET A 211 11.04 -6.03 4.49
N VAL A 212 10.92 -5.43 5.66
CA VAL A 212 11.60 -5.91 6.88
C VAL A 212 11.08 -7.29 7.30
N THR A 213 9.81 -7.57 7.05
CA THR A 213 9.20 -8.88 7.33
C THR A 213 9.62 -9.98 6.37
N GLU A 214 10.18 -9.62 5.21
CA GLU A 214 10.79 -10.54 4.25
C GLU A 214 12.31 -10.71 4.46
N ALA A 215 12.90 -9.91 5.37
CA ALA A 215 14.32 -9.99 5.76
C ALA A 215 14.54 -10.93 6.97
N VAL A 216 15.73 -10.94 7.54
CA VAL A 216 16.02 -11.65 8.81
C VAL A 216 15.57 -10.75 9.95
N TRP A 217 14.48 -11.07 10.62
CA TRP A 217 13.74 -10.19 11.53
C TRP A 217 14.55 -9.54 12.65
N ASP A 218 15.52 -10.25 13.19
CA ASP A 218 16.37 -9.80 14.30
C ASP A 218 17.76 -9.29 13.85
N ASN A 219 18.02 -9.28 12.54
CA ASN A 219 19.34 -8.92 12.00
C ASN A 219 19.25 -8.42 10.55
N TRP A 220 18.48 -7.34 10.32
CA TRP A 220 18.44 -6.65 9.04
C TRP A 220 18.98 -5.23 9.16
N SER A 221 19.35 -4.65 8.03
CA SER A 221 19.82 -3.27 7.92
C SER A 221 19.27 -2.63 6.64
N ALA A 222 19.44 -1.32 6.51
CA ALA A 222 19.09 -0.61 5.27
C ALA A 222 19.80 -1.20 4.03
N ASP A 223 21.02 -1.74 4.21
CA ASP A 223 21.78 -2.31 3.10
C ASP A 223 21.20 -3.63 2.57
N ASP A 224 20.46 -4.37 3.41
CA ASP A 224 19.72 -5.57 2.97
C ASP A 224 18.51 -5.21 2.10
N LEU A 225 17.89 -4.05 2.36
CA LEU A 225 16.70 -3.55 1.66
C LEU A 225 17.07 -2.75 0.40
N ARG A 226 18.21 -2.06 0.44
CA ARG A 226 18.69 -1.14 -0.61
C ARG A 226 18.63 -1.71 -2.03
N PRO A 227 19.14 -2.92 -2.33
CA PRO A 227 19.13 -3.44 -3.69
C PRO A 227 17.72 -3.59 -4.28
N TYR A 228 16.72 -3.86 -3.44
CA TYR A 228 15.31 -4.01 -3.86
C TYR A 228 14.66 -2.65 -4.08
N ILE A 229 14.93 -1.67 -3.22
CA ILE A 229 14.46 -0.28 -3.37
C ILE A 229 15.06 0.36 -4.63
N GLU A 230 16.37 0.26 -4.82
CA GLU A 230 17.06 0.80 -6.00
C GLU A 230 16.51 0.21 -7.29
N MET A 231 16.24 -1.10 -7.31
CA MET A 231 15.64 -1.77 -8.47
C MET A 231 14.19 -1.32 -8.71
N ALA A 232 13.40 -1.10 -7.65
CA ALA A 232 12.07 -0.54 -7.79
C ALA A 232 12.12 0.88 -8.38
N LEU A 233 13.03 1.72 -7.90
CA LEU A 233 13.24 3.06 -8.44
C LEU A 233 13.77 3.04 -9.88
N GLU A 234 14.67 2.11 -10.24
CA GLU A 234 15.15 1.93 -11.61
C GLU A 234 14.01 1.58 -12.57
N PHE A 235 13.10 0.68 -12.17
CA PHE A 235 12.07 0.17 -13.06
C PHE A 235 10.81 1.05 -13.10
N PHE A 236 10.34 1.52 -11.95
CA PHE A 236 9.11 2.31 -11.85
C PHE A 236 9.38 3.83 -11.87
N GLY A 237 10.57 4.26 -11.46
CA GLY A 237 10.84 5.67 -11.16
C GLY A 237 10.19 6.14 -9.86
N PRO A 238 10.69 7.24 -9.26
CA PRO A 238 10.17 7.79 -8.00
C PRO A 238 8.70 8.19 -8.09
N GLU A 239 8.24 8.63 -9.27
CA GLU A 239 6.87 9.06 -9.51
C GLU A 239 5.83 7.92 -9.50
N ARG A 240 6.28 6.66 -9.46
CA ARG A 240 5.41 5.47 -9.33
C ARG A 240 5.79 4.58 -8.16
N CYS A 241 6.69 5.03 -7.29
CA CYS A 241 7.00 4.41 -6.00
C CYS A 241 6.39 5.24 -4.87
N MET A 242 5.87 4.59 -3.83
CA MET A 242 5.36 5.26 -2.64
C MET A 242 5.80 4.53 -1.37
N PHE A 243 6.16 5.29 -0.34
CA PHE A 243 6.51 4.75 0.97
C PHE A 243 5.28 4.21 1.68
N GLY A 244 5.45 3.12 2.42
CA GLY A 244 4.51 2.58 3.38
C GLY A 244 5.24 1.85 4.51
N SER A 245 4.80 2.01 5.75
CA SER A 245 5.44 1.38 6.90
C SER A 245 5.10 -0.10 7.02
N ASP A 246 3.91 -0.49 6.58
CA ASP A 246 3.28 -1.77 6.91
C ASP A 246 3.08 -1.95 8.42
N TRP A 247 2.91 -0.83 9.16
CA TRP A 247 2.61 -0.87 10.58
C TRP A 247 1.18 -1.38 10.82
N PRO A 248 0.94 -2.21 11.84
CA PRO A 248 1.88 -2.71 12.85
C PRO A 248 2.57 -4.03 12.47
N VAL A 249 2.35 -4.57 11.27
CA VAL A 249 2.98 -5.83 10.82
C VAL A 249 4.51 -5.73 10.84
N CYS A 250 5.06 -4.57 10.50
CA CYS A 250 6.51 -4.34 10.54
C CYS A 250 7.12 -4.53 11.94
N GLU A 251 6.34 -4.41 13.04
CA GLU A 251 6.82 -4.60 14.41
C GLU A 251 7.25 -6.06 14.71
N LEU A 252 6.98 -6.99 13.81
CA LEU A 252 7.59 -8.34 13.85
C LEU A 252 9.11 -8.31 13.63
N ALA A 253 9.61 -7.31 12.94
CA ALA A 253 11.03 -7.24 12.54
C ALA A 253 11.72 -5.92 12.93
N GLY A 254 10.99 -4.89 13.35
CA GLY A 254 11.53 -3.60 13.75
C GLY A 254 10.45 -2.58 14.03
N SER A 255 10.78 -1.50 14.72
CA SER A 255 9.82 -0.44 15.01
C SER A 255 9.44 0.37 13.76
N TYR A 256 8.36 1.15 13.85
CA TYR A 256 8.02 2.14 12.82
C TYR A 256 9.20 3.06 12.49
N ALA A 257 9.91 3.54 13.52
CA ALA A 257 11.06 4.41 13.35
C ALA A 257 12.20 3.74 12.57
N ASP A 258 12.48 2.46 12.84
CA ASP A 258 13.52 1.70 12.12
C ASP A 258 13.18 1.57 10.63
N VAL A 259 11.93 1.24 10.31
CA VAL A 259 11.45 1.10 8.93
C VAL A 259 11.53 2.43 8.18
N HIS A 260 11.06 3.51 8.81
CA HIS A 260 11.14 4.85 8.22
C HIS A 260 12.59 5.30 8.02
N ALA A 261 13.46 5.14 9.04
CA ALA A 261 14.87 5.49 8.94
C ALA A 261 15.59 4.72 7.83
N ALA A 262 15.31 3.42 7.67
CA ALA A 262 15.88 2.62 6.60
C ALA A 262 15.42 3.10 5.21
N ALA A 263 14.14 3.46 5.06
CA ALA A 263 13.63 4.05 3.82
C ALA A 263 14.34 5.37 3.49
N VAL A 264 14.46 6.29 4.48
CA VAL A 264 15.19 7.57 4.33
C VAL A 264 16.64 7.31 3.90
N GLU A 265 17.32 6.38 4.56
CA GLU A 265 18.73 6.04 4.26
C GLU A 265 18.88 5.46 2.82
N CYS A 266 17.95 4.62 2.38
CA CYS A 266 17.98 4.08 1.02
C CYS A 266 17.67 5.13 -0.05
N LEU A 267 16.84 6.12 0.28
CA LEU A 267 16.36 7.15 -0.67
C LEU A 267 17.20 8.43 -0.64
N LYS A 268 18.24 8.52 0.20
CA LYS A 268 19.05 9.74 0.38
C LYS A 268 19.78 10.25 -0.87
N THR A 269 19.99 9.38 -1.86
CA THR A 269 20.64 9.72 -3.12
C THR A 269 19.69 10.37 -4.14
N LEU A 270 18.39 10.29 -3.91
CA LEU A 270 17.38 10.96 -4.72
C LEU A 270 17.42 12.48 -4.48
N SER A 271 17.05 13.24 -5.50
CA SER A 271 16.80 14.68 -5.33
C SER A 271 15.63 14.94 -4.36
N PRO A 272 15.56 16.14 -3.73
CA PRO A 272 14.44 16.47 -2.84
C PRO A 272 13.06 16.28 -3.48
N THR A 273 12.90 16.60 -4.76
CA THR A 273 11.64 16.43 -5.48
C THR A 273 11.27 14.95 -5.66
N GLU A 274 12.26 14.09 -5.90
CA GLU A 274 12.03 12.66 -6.01
C GLU A 274 11.72 12.04 -4.63
N GLN A 275 12.36 12.51 -3.57
CA GLN A 275 12.00 12.12 -2.20
C GLN A 275 10.58 12.57 -1.85
N ASP A 276 10.20 13.82 -2.17
CA ASP A 276 8.84 14.34 -2.00
C ASP A 276 7.83 13.46 -2.77
N ALA A 277 8.18 12.96 -3.98
CA ALA A 277 7.32 12.06 -4.74
C ALA A 277 7.11 10.73 -3.99
N VAL A 278 8.18 10.08 -3.53
CA VAL A 278 8.09 8.78 -2.84
C VAL A 278 7.40 8.89 -1.48
N PHE A 279 7.72 9.92 -0.68
CA PHE A 279 7.16 10.08 0.66
C PHE A 279 5.76 10.71 0.69
N GLY A 280 5.14 10.98 -0.46
CA GLY A 280 3.75 11.48 -0.44
C GLY A 280 3.15 11.77 -1.81
N GLY A 281 3.84 12.50 -2.68
CA GLY A 281 3.28 12.96 -3.95
C GLY A 281 2.73 11.83 -4.83
N THR A 282 3.37 10.68 -4.85
CA THR A 282 2.91 9.50 -5.60
C THR A 282 1.61 8.95 -5.01
N ALA A 283 1.50 8.85 -3.67
CA ALA A 283 0.27 8.42 -3.02
C ALA A 283 -0.89 9.39 -3.29
N VAL A 284 -0.63 10.72 -3.23
CA VAL A 284 -1.62 11.76 -3.57
C VAL A 284 -2.17 11.54 -4.99
N ARG A 285 -1.30 11.35 -5.98
CA ARG A 285 -1.72 11.17 -7.39
C ARG A 285 -2.40 9.82 -7.63
N PHE A 286 -1.90 8.76 -7.00
CA PHE A 286 -2.42 7.41 -7.18
C PHE A 286 -3.83 7.28 -6.62
N TYR A 287 -4.02 7.67 -5.36
CA TYR A 287 -5.31 7.58 -4.67
C TYR A 287 -6.23 8.77 -4.94
N GLY A 288 -5.75 9.82 -5.61
CA GLY A 288 -6.55 11.01 -5.92
C GLY A 288 -6.91 11.84 -4.69
N LEU A 289 -5.96 11.96 -3.74
CA LEU A 289 -6.18 12.71 -2.50
C LEU A 289 -6.22 14.23 -2.79
N GLY A 290 -7.22 14.90 -2.29
CA GLY A 290 -7.40 16.34 -2.40
C GLY A 290 -7.72 16.98 -1.05
N ASP A 291 -8.26 18.20 -1.06
CA ASP A 291 -8.56 18.98 0.15
C ASP A 291 -9.49 18.24 1.14
N ALA A 292 -10.39 17.42 0.63
CA ALA A 292 -11.31 16.64 1.49
C ALA A 292 -10.59 15.56 2.33
N GLN A 293 -9.39 15.13 1.92
CA GLN A 293 -8.60 14.10 2.59
C GLN A 293 -7.40 14.68 3.33
N LEU A 294 -6.86 15.82 2.86
CA LEU A 294 -5.62 16.40 3.37
C LEU A 294 -5.83 17.67 4.23
N GLY A 295 -7.06 18.11 4.41
CA GLY A 295 -7.46 19.17 5.36
C GLY A 295 -7.22 20.55 4.83
#